data_d306d09c0fbb3b3f759231626e6a8e0e
#
_entry.id   d306d09c0fbb3b3f759231626e6a8e0e
#
_cell.length_a   1.000
_cell.length_b   1.000
_cell.length_c   1.000
_cell.angle_alpha   90.00
_cell.angle_beta   90.00
_cell.angle_gamma   90.00
#
_symmetry.space_group_name_H-M   'P 1'
#
loop_
_entity.id
_entity.type
_entity.pdbx_description
1 polymer ?
#
loop_
_entity_poly.entity_id
_entity_poly.type
_entity_poly.pdbx_seq_one_letter_code
_entity_poly.pdbx_strand_id
1 'polypeptide(L)'
;MPVNITEVFVRQLMAQIDFLTKQNSTLTAAVDSMNQTINGLNQTIKEQLNKNSKNSSRLPSSDGLKKPVAKKNRSLRESSRKKQGVQEGHEGVHLSVISNTDHIREHMHSDCTGCPYHTKCLDKAHIRETRHEIDAVVTVDVTAHNLIEMRGCPLHGDVKTGSFPENIKAAVQYGKNLQAMVVAFNTVGAVGINHAHEILSSVFNIPLATGTIKNMVTRCAEALKDTYERIHLKMITLGLVHCDETGTCVDGKTCWVHLASDQDYTYLAINQKRDQAGMDAADVLPHVHDIIVHDCWDSYWKYQDVTHAICCAHLLWELNGVIENHPEQT
;
A
#
# COMPACT_ATOMS: atom_id res chain seq x y z
N MET A 1 -6.70 76.50 -51.75
CA MET A 1 -7.63 76.05 -52.80
C MET A 1 -8.77 75.25 -52.16
N PRO A 2 -10.02 75.57 -52.31
CA PRO A 2 -11.07 74.70 -51.75
C PRO A 2 -11.08 73.38 -52.54
N VAL A 3 -11.07 72.29 -51.84
CA VAL A 3 -11.22 70.97 -52.43
C VAL A 3 -12.66 70.81 -52.93
N ASN A 4 -12.80 70.72 -54.24
CA ASN A 4 -14.11 70.54 -54.85
C ASN A 4 -14.61 69.10 -54.69
N ILE A 5 -15.34 68.85 -53.61
CA ILE A 5 -15.85 67.52 -53.28
C ILE A 5 -17.06 67.26 -54.17
N THR A 6 -16.89 66.36 -55.16
CA THR A 6 -18.02 66.01 -56.04
C THR A 6 -18.97 65.05 -55.31
N GLU A 7 -20.26 65.13 -55.61
CA GLU A 7 -21.28 64.22 -54.98
C GLU A 7 -20.96 62.75 -55.21
N VAL A 8 -20.28 62.38 -56.31
CA VAL A 8 -19.84 61.06 -56.66
C VAL A 8 -18.73 60.54 -55.63
N PHE A 9 -17.83 61.45 -55.27
CA PHE A 9 -16.78 61.13 -54.29
C PHE A 9 -17.37 60.87 -52.89
N VAL A 10 -18.34 61.68 -52.49
CA VAL A 10 -19.05 61.50 -51.20
C VAL A 10 -19.76 60.15 -51.16
N ARG A 11 -20.52 59.78 -52.24
CA ARG A 11 -21.18 58.49 -52.36
C ARG A 11 -20.17 57.30 -52.30
N GLN A 12 -19.08 57.40 -52.97
CA GLN A 12 -18.01 56.38 -52.90
C GLN A 12 -17.44 56.22 -51.48
N LEU A 13 -17.21 57.31 -50.77
CA LEU A 13 -16.75 57.30 -49.41
C LEU A 13 -17.74 56.66 -48.45
N MET A 14 -19.05 57.03 -48.60
CA MET A 14 -20.11 56.41 -47.81
C MET A 14 -20.23 54.92 -48.06
N ALA A 15 -20.14 54.48 -49.33
CA ALA A 15 -20.17 53.05 -49.65
C ALA A 15 -18.94 52.28 -49.04
N GLN A 16 -17.74 52.90 -48.98
CA GLN A 16 -16.59 52.33 -48.31
C GLN A 16 -16.79 52.29 -46.80
N ILE A 17 -17.35 53.34 -46.21
CA ILE A 17 -17.63 53.34 -44.76
C ILE A 17 -18.64 52.26 -44.42
N ASP A 18 -19.71 52.09 -45.18
CA ASP A 18 -20.67 51.00 -44.95
C ASP A 18 -20.07 49.60 -45.11
N PHE A 19 -19.23 49.42 -46.11
CA PHE A 19 -18.48 48.17 -46.31
C PHE A 19 -17.54 47.86 -45.13
N LEU A 20 -16.74 48.84 -44.70
CA LEU A 20 -15.85 48.68 -43.55
C LEU A 20 -16.59 48.48 -42.24
N THR A 21 -17.73 49.16 -42.07
CA THR A 21 -18.58 48.96 -40.88
C THR A 21 -19.14 47.53 -40.82
N LYS A 22 -19.56 47.02 -42.00
CA LYS A 22 -20.05 45.65 -42.12
C LYS A 22 -18.93 44.60 -41.88
N GLN A 23 -17.72 44.84 -42.40
CA GLN A 23 -16.57 44.02 -42.11
C GLN A 23 -16.20 44.05 -40.62
N ASN A 24 -16.21 45.22 -39.99
CA ASN A 24 -15.92 45.36 -38.57
C ASN A 24 -16.95 44.58 -37.70
N SER A 25 -18.22 44.69 -38.03
CA SER A 25 -19.24 43.93 -37.29
C SER A 25 -19.06 42.41 -37.42
N THR A 26 -18.69 41.93 -38.61
CA THR A 26 -18.37 40.49 -38.85
C THR A 26 -17.14 40.05 -38.09
N LEU A 27 -16.07 40.84 -38.08
CA LEU A 27 -14.85 40.58 -37.33
C LEU A 27 -15.10 40.57 -35.81
N THR A 28 -15.88 41.53 -35.31
CA THR A 28 -16.27 41.57 -33.89
C THR A 28 -17.02 40.30 -33.49
N ALA A 29 -18.00 39.88 -34.26
CA ALA A 29 -18.75 38.64 -34.01
C ALA A 29 -17.84 37.40 -34.06
N ALA A 30 -16.86 37.36 -34.97
CA ALA A 30 -15.86 36.27 -35.04
C ALA A 30 -14.93 36.26 -33.81
N VAL A 31 -14.47 37.40 -33.33
CA VAL A 31 -13.66 37.54 -32.12
C VAL A 31 -14.43 37.11 -30.88
N ASP A 32 -15.73 37.50 -30.77
CA ASP A 32 -16.57 37.10 -29.65
C ASP A 32 -16.79 35.57 -29.64
N SER A 33 -17.03 34.97 -30.81
CA SER A 33 -17.12 33.49 -30.92
C SER A 33 -15.84 32.78 -30.56
N MET A 34 -14.67 33.29 -30.98
CA MET A 34 -13.35 32.76 -30.59
C MET A 34 -13.13 32.88 -29.08
N ASN A 35 -13.49 34.00 -28.47
CA ASN A 35 -13.36 34.22 -27.04
C ASN A 35 -14.23 33.24 -26.24
N GLN A 36 -15.45 32.98 -26.68
CA GLN A 36 -16.31 31.96 -26.07
C GLN A 36 -15.68 30.56 -26.17
N THR A 37 -15.13 30.21 -27.32
CA THR A 37 -14.42 28.92 -27.51
C THR A 37 -13.19 28.81 -26.62
N ILE A 38 -12.37 29.86 -26.52
CA ILE A 38 -11.19 29.91 -25.64
C ILE A 38 -11.61 29.77 -24.17
N ASN A 39 -12.64 30.43 -23.74
CA ASN A 39 -13.17 30.30 -22.38
C ASN A 39 -13.65 28.88 -22.09
N GLY A 40 -14.39 28.27 -23.00
CA GLY A 40 -14.80 26.84 -22.88
C GLY A 40 -13.63 25.90 -22.82
N LEU A 41 -12.63 26.07 -23.69
CA LEU A 41 -11.40 25.26 -23.66
C LEU A 41 -10.61 25.46 -22.36
N ASN A 42 -10.48 26.69 -21.87
CA ASN A 42 -9.80 26.98 -20.60
C ASN A 42 -10.50 26.33 -19.40
N GLN A 43 -11.84 26.32 -19.42
CA GLN A 43 -12.61 25.64 -18.39
C GLN A 43 -12.41 24.13 -18.45
N THR A 44 -12.47 23.52 -19.63
CA THR A 44 -12.20 22.09 -19.84
C THR A 44 -10.78 21.72 -19.40
N ILE A 45 -9.78 22.55 -19.74
CA ILE A 45 -8.39 22.34 -19.30
C ILE A 45 -8.27 22.40 -17.77
N LYS A 46 -8.90 23.40 -17.13
CA LYS A 46 -8.91 23.50 -15.66
C LYS A 46 -9.57 22.27 -15.02
N GLU A 47 -10.69 21.82 -15.56
CA GLU A 47 -11.38 20.62 -15.10
C GLU A 47 -10.51 19.37 -15.25
N GLN A 48 -9.81 19.21 -16.38
CA GLN A 48 -8.93 18.06 -16.61
C GLN A 48 -7.65 18.10 -15.75
N LEU A 49 -7.04 19.29 -15.56
CA LEU A 49 -5.85 19.46 -14.73
C LEU A 49 -6.13 19.28 -13.24
N ASN A 50 -7.35 19.59 -12.79
CA ASN A 50 -7.76 19.44 -11.40
C ASN A 50 -8.27 18.04 -11.06
N LYS A 51 -8.43 17.15 -12.04
CA LYS A 51 -8.83 15.77 -11.80
C LYS A 51 -7.70 14.99 -11.10
N ASN A 52 -8.01 14.48 -9.91
CA ASN A 52 -7.15 13.60 -9.13
C ASN A 52 -8.00 12.45 -8.56
N SER A 53 -7.38 11.52 -7.85
CA SER A 53 -8.06 10.36 -7.25
C SER A 53 -9.17 10.71 -6.24
N LYS A 54 -9.28 11.98 -5.84
CA LYS A 54 -10.28 12.44 -4.87
C LYS A 54 -11.52 13.07 -5.52
N ASN A 55 -11.42 13.50 -6.77
CA ASN A 55 -12.47 14.20 -7.47
C ASN A 55 -12.79 13.65 -8.86
N SER A 56 -12.28 12.46 -9.15
CA SER A 56 -12.54 11.74 -10.39
C SER A 56 -12.33 10.25 -10.18
N SER A 57 -12.79 9.43 -11.12
CA SER A 57 -12.53 7.99 -11.18
C SER A 57 -11.05 7.62 -11.38
N ARG A 58 -10.12 8.58 -11.28
CA ARG A 58 -8.68 8.29 -11.33
C ARG A 58 -8.25 7.60 -10.04
N LEU A 59 -7.48 6.51 -10.19
CA LEU A 59 -6.92 5.79 -9.07
C LEU A 59 -5.91 6.64 -8.27
N PRO A 60 -5.81 6.46 -6.94
CA PRO A 60 -4.83 7.15 -6.10
C PRO A 60 -3.39 7.03 -6.61
N SER A 61 -3.06 5.93 -7.27
CA SER A 61 -1.75 5.68 -7.89
C SER A 61 -1.46 6.57 -9.11
N SER A 62 -2.48 7.17 -9.73
CA SER A 62 -2.32 8.06 -10.88
C SER A 62 -2.01 9.52 -10.51
N ASP A 63 -2.09 9.90 -9.24
CA ASP A 63 -1.85 11.28 -8.76
C ASP A 63 -0.38 11.71 -8.82
N GLY A 64 0.55 10.79 -9.10
CA GLY A 64 1.98 11.07 -9.15
C GLY A 64 2.60 11.41 -7.78
N LEU A 65 3.93 11.59 -7.76
CA LEU A 65 4.69 11.87 -6.52
C LEU A 65 4.50 13.30 -5.96
N LYS A 66 4.00 14.24 -6.77
CA LYS A 66 3.65 15.60 -6.35
C LYS A 66 2.18 15.65 -5.94
N LYS A 67 1.86 15.05 -4.80
CA LYS A 67 0.53 15.23 -4.21
C LYS A 67 0.36 16.69 -3.78
N PRO A 68 -0.66 17.41 -4.26
CA PRO A 68 -1.05 18.66 -3.62
C PRO A 68 -1.34 18.37 -2.14
N VAL A 69 -0.95 19.27 -1.26
CA VAL A 69 -1.18 19.15 0.18
C VAL A 69 -2.64 18.79 0.40
N ALA A 70 -2.88 17.60 0.90
CA ALA A 70 -4.22 17.04 1.03
C ALA A 70 -5.06 17.95 1.93
N LYS A 71 -6.06 18.62 1.40
CA LYS A 71 -7.18 19.07 2.23
C LYS A 71 -7.68 17.82 2.95
N LYS A 72 -7.70 17.86 4.28
CA LYS A 72 -8.12 16.73 5.12
C LYS A 72 -9.40 16.13 4.54
N ASN A 73 -9.39 14.82 4.28
CA ASN A 73 -10.58 14.09 3.88
C ASN A 73 -11.70 14.46 4.86
N ARG A 74 -12.68 15.20 4.41
CA ARG A 74 -13.94 15.30 5.14
C ARG A 74 -14.60 13.95 4.95
N SER A 75 -14.47 13.08 5.95
CA SER A 75 -15.32 11.91 6.04
C SER A 75 -16.76 12.39 5.94
N LEU A 76 -17.63 11.66 5.24
CA LEU A 76 -19.10 11.87 5.25
C LEU A 76 -19.72 11.71 6.65
N ARG A 77 -18.94 11.34 7.65
CA ARG A 77 -19.34 11.49 9.04
C ARG A 77 -19.55 12.96 9.29
N GLU A 78 -20.80 13.35 9.49
CA GLU A 78 -21.12 14.61 10.11
C GLU A 78 -20.21 14.82 11.30
N SER A 79 -19.58 15.98 11.40
CA SER A 79 -18.77 16.34 12.53
C SER A 79 -19.61 16.14 13.79
N SER A 80 -19.46 14.99 14.44
CA SER A 80 -20.09 14.81 15.74
C SER A 80 -19.52 15.90 16.62
N ARG A 81 -20.34 16.72 17.22
CA ARG A 81 -19.93 17.77 18.19
C ARG A 81 -19.28 17.17 19.44
N LYS A 82 -18.98 15.88 19.44
CA LYS A 82 -18.33 15.15 20.52
C LYS A 82 -16.83 15.49 20.55
N LYS A 83 -16.29 15.63 21.73
CA LYS A 83 -14.85 15.88 21.95
C LYS A 83 -14.02 14.77 21.28
N GLN A 84 -12.87 15.15 20.71
CA GLN A 84 -11.92 14.15 20.21
C GLN A 84 -11.42 13.29 21.36
N GLY A 85 -11.47 11.98 21.21
CA GLY A 85 -11.06 11.01 22.23
C GLY A 85 -12.12 9.95 22.49
N VAL A 86 -11.85 9.14 23.50
CA VAL A 86 -12.75 8.09 23.98
C VAL A 86 -14.04 8.72 24.49
N GLN A 87 -15.20 8.28 23.97
CA GLN A 87 -16.52 8.77 24.38
C GLN A 87 -16.98 8.08 25.65
N GLU A 88 -17.82 8.75 26.42
CA GLU A 88 -18.43 8.19 27.62
C GLU A 88 -19.24 6.92 27.26
N GLY A 89 -18.99 5.80 27.96
CA GLY A 89 -19.57 4.51 27.66
C GLY A 89 -18.76 3.61 26.71
N HIS A 90 -17.58 4.06 26.25
CA HIS A 90 -16.66 3.20 25.51
C HIS A 90 -15.95 2.25 26.49
N GLU A 91 -16.13 0.96 26.32
CA GLU A 91 -15.29 -0.03 27.02
C GLU A 91 -13.85 0.14 26.52
N GLY A 92 -13.00 0.68 27.40
CA GLY A 92 -11.57 0.81 27.12
C GLY A 92 -10.93 -0.56 27.03
N VAL A 93 -10.15 -0.81 25.97
CA VAL A 93 -9.27 -1.98 25.96
C VAL A 93 -8.10 -1.65 26.91
N HIS A 94 -8.14 -2.26 28.08
CA HIS A 94 -7.05 -2.18 29.06
C HIS A 94 -6.15 -3.40 28.91
N LEU A 95 -4.85 -3.23 29.14
CA LEU A 95 -3.97 -4.37 29.38
C LEU A 95 -4.50 -5.11 30.60
N SER A 96 -4.96 -6.36 30.39
CA SER A 96 -5.43 -7.22 31.47
C SER A 96 -4.26 -7.68 32.31
N VAL A 97 -4.50 -7.89 33.60
CA VAL A 97 -3.54 -8.49 34.51
C VAL A 97 -3.14 -9.88 34.01
N ILE A 98 -1.85 -10.15 33.88
CA ILE A 98 -1.33 -11.43 33.40
C ILE A 98 -1.31 -12.42 34.56
N SER A 99 -1.97 -13.57 34.40
CA SER A 99 -2.05 -14.58 35.43
C SER A 99 -0.74 -15.39 35.60
N ASN A 100 0.02 -15.54 34.50
CA ASN A 100 1.29 -16.27 34.50
C ASN A 100 2.43 -15.26 34.27
N THR A 101 3.29 -15.09 35.25
CA THR A 101 4.47 -14.21 35.19
C THR A 101 5.73 -15.06 35.20
N ASP A 102 6.70 -14.71 34.33
CA ASP A 102 7.99 -15.43 34.27
C ASP A 102 8.90 -15.07 35.43
N HIS A 103 8.81 -13.84 35.94
CA HIS A 103 9.62 -13.35 37.03
C HIS A 103 8.76 -12.60 38.05
N ILE A 104 9.02 -12.85 39.34
CA ILE A 104 8.43 -12.11 40.43
C ILE A 104 9.54 -11.31 41.12
N ARG A 105 9.33 -10.00 41.27
CA ARG A 105 10.22 -9.12 42.02
C ARG A 105 9.46 -8.51 43.18
N GLU A 106 9.94 -8.77 44.38
CA GLU A 106 9.36 -8.20 45.60
C GLU A 106 10.10 -6.93 46.03
N HIS A 107 9.36 -5.88 46.29
CA HIS A 107 9.91 -4.58 46.73
C HIS A 107 9.51 -4.33 48.14
N MET A 108 10.48 -4.33 49.04
CA MET A 108 10.31 -4.03 50.44
C MET A 108 10.82 -2.63 50.76
N HIS A 109 10.39 -2.07 51.91
CA HIS A 109 10.90 -0.81 52.38
C HIS A 109 12.40 -0.89 52.67
N SER A 110 13.14 0.18 52.34
CA SER A 110 14.60 0.22 52.50
C SER A 110 15.05 -0.08 53.94
N ASP A 111 14.31 0.36 54.95
CA ASP A 111 14.62 0.15 56.36
C ASP A 111 14.47 -1.34 56.78
N CYS A 112 13.73 -2.12 56.02
CA CYS A 112 13.55 -3.56 56.25
C CYS A 112 14.73 -4.36 55.68
N THR A 113 15.51 -3.80 54.75
CA THR A 113 16.65 -4.44 54.15
C THR A 113 17.80 -4.46 55.16
N GLY A 114 18.17 -5.65 55.70
CA GLY A 114 19.20 -5.79 56.74
C GLY A 114 18.70 -5.62 58.17
N CYS A 115 17.41 -5.46 58.40
CA CYS A 115 16.82 -5.38 59.75
C CYS A 115 16.94 -6.74 60.45
N PRO A 116 17.37 -6.79 61.71
CA PRO A 116 17.52 -8.05 62.49
C PRO A 116 16.20 -8.79 62.71
N TYR A 117 15.06 -8.11 62.56
CA TYR A 117 13.73 -8.68 62.73
C TYR A 117 13.06 -9.03 61.39
N HIS A 118 13.76 -8.89 60.27
CA HIS A 118 13.26 -9.11 58.90
C HIS A 118 12.46 -10.37 58.75
N THR A 119 13.02 -11.52 59.14
CA THR A 119 12.38 -12.85 58.99
C THR A 119 11.07 -12.94 59.76
N LYS A 120 11.00 -12.40 60.99
CA LYS A 120 9.76 -12.41 61.79
C LYS A 120 8.68 -11.47 61.23
N CYS A 121 9.08 -10.42 60.54
CA CYS A 121 8.16 -9.50 59.91
C CYS A 121 7.59 -10.07 58.60
N LEU A 122 8.40 -10.86 57.84
CA LEU A 122 7.95 -11.54 56.60
C LEU A 122 6.79 -12.49 56.85
N ASP A 123 6.75 -13.20 57.98
CA ASP A 123 5.65 -14.11 58.32
C ASP A 123 4.28 -13.42 58.39
N LYS A 124 4.29 -12.08 58.59
CA LYS A 124 3.07 -11.27 58.66
C LYS A 124 2.90 -10.34 57.45
N ALA A 125 3.80 -10.43 56.49
CA ALA A 125 3.74 -9.60 55.28
C ALA A 125 2.64 -10.07 54.34
N HIS A 126 2.08 -9.17 53.60
CA HIS A 126 1.12 -9.43 52.53
C HIS A 126 1.39 -8.54 51.36
N ILE A 127 1.08 -9.01 50.16
CA ILE A 127 1.20 -8.25 48.91
C ILE A 127 0.09 -7.17 48.94
N ARG A 128 0.48 -5.91 49.02
CA ARG A 128 -0.45 -4.79 48.97
C ARG A 128 -0.95 -4.47 47.57
N GLU A 129 -0.08 -4.53 46.57
CA GLU A 129 -0.36 -4.18 45.18
C GLU A 129 0.58 -4.93 44.27
N THR A 130 0.09 -5.39 43.15
CA THR A 130 0.89 -6.02 42.08
C THR A 130 0.79 -5.17 40.81
N ARG A 131 1.95 -4.87 40.21
CA ARG A 131 2.04 -4.23 38.90
C ARG A 131 2.80 -5.15 37.97
N HIS A 132 2.39 -5.22 36.73
CA HIS A 132 3.01 -6.04 35.70
C HIS A 132 3.79 -5.15 34.73
N GLU A 133 5.02 -5.53 34.45
CA GLU A 133 5.87 -4.95 33.42
C GLU A 133 6.00 -6.02 32.31
N ILE A 134 5.62 -5.66 31.08
CA ILE A 134 5.77 -6.52 29.91
C ILE A 134 6.95 -5.99 29.13
N ASP A 135 8.02 -6.80 29.02
CA ASP A 135 9.20 -6.44 28.28
C ASP A 135 9.51 -7.53 27.24
N ALA A 136 10.26 -7.18 26.19
CA ALA A 136 10.71 -8.09 25.16
C ALA A 136 12.23 -8.15 25.14
N VAL A 137 12.76 -9.31 25.42
CA VAL A 137 14.21 -9.59 25.31
C VAL A 137 14.48 -10.39 24.06
N VAL A 138 15.26 -9.85 23.14
CA VAL A 138 15.69 -10.56 21.94
C VAL A 138 17.08 -11.14 22.17
N THR A 139 17.17 -12.46 22.10
CA THR A 139 18.43 -13.19 22.17
C THR A 139 18.83 -13.73 20.81
N VAL A 140 20.12 -13.67 20.51
CA VAL A 140 20.71 -14.25 19.30
C VAL A 140 21.47 -15.50 19.72
N ASP A 141 21.01 -16.68 19.27
CA ASP A 141 21.64 -17.94 19.57
C ASP A 141 22.64 -18.33 18.49
N VAL A 142 23.87 -18.66 18.90
CA VAL A 142 24.91 -19.17 18.03
C VAL A 142 25.22 -20.62 18.41
N THR A 143 24.87 -21.55 17.52
CA THR A 143 25.15 -22.98 17.73
C THR A 143 26.37 -23.39 16.94
N ALA A 144 27.37 -23.96 17.62
CA ALA A 144 28.52 -24.57 16.97
C ALA A 144 28.24 -26.07 16.70
N HIS A 145 28.40 -26.46 15.45
CA HIS A 145 28.32 -27.85 15.02
C HIS A 145 29.74 -28.37 14.82
N ASN A 146 30.16 -29.32 15.67
CA ASN A 146 31.48 -29.90 15.62
C ASN A 146 31.42 -31.27 14.97
N LEU A 147 32.24 -31.50 13.97
CA LEU A 147 32.48 -32.82 13.42
C LEU A 147 33.52 -33.54 14.28
N ILE A 148 33.13 -34.62 14.94
CA ILE A 148 34.04 -35.36 15.82
C ILE A 148 34.63 -36.53 15.05
N GLU A 149 35.94 -36.64 15.11
CA GLU A 149 36.68 -37.78 14.63
C GLU A 149 37.15 -38.62 15.84
N MET A 150 36.82 -39.90 15.85
CA MET A 150 37.21 -40.88 16.85
C MET A 150 38.31 -41.76 16.29
N ARG A 151 39.39 -41.97 17.05
CA ARG A 151 40.54 -42.78 16.64
C ARG A 151 40.78 -43.93 17.59
N GLY A 152 41.30 -45.05 17.07
CA GLY A 152 41.74 -46.17 17.86
C GLY A 152 40.60 -46.94 18.53
N CYS A 153 39.41 -46.99 17.98
CA CYS A 153 38.31 -47.77 18.53
C CYS A 153 38.49 -49.25 18.23
N PRO A 154 38.59 -50.12 19.26
CA PRO A 154 38.80 -51.55 19.07
C PRO A 154 37.69 -52.28 18.30
N LEU A 155 36.46 -51.71 18.34
CA LEU A 155 35.28 -52.33 17.71
C LEU A 155 34.98 -51.78 16.30
N HIS A 156 35.38 -50.53 16.03
CA HIS A 156 34.94 -49.83 14.80
C HIS A 156 36.09 -49.41 13.88
N GLY A 157 37.34 -49.81 14.22
CA GLY A 157 38.53 -49.51 13.43
C GLY A 157 39.23 -48.21 13.82
N ASP A 158 40.28 -47.85 13.06
CA ASP A 158 41.23 -46.82 13.46
C ASP A 158 40.66 -45.40 13.42
N VAL A 159 39.75 -45.10 12.49
CA VAL A 159 39.17 -43.77 12.35
C VAL A 159 37.68 -43.86 12.00
N LYS A 160 36.86 -43.16 12.76
CA LYS A 160 35.42 -42.93 12.49
C LYS A 160 35.12 -41.47 12.67
N THR A 161 34.57 -40.88 11.61
CA THR A 161 34.18 -39.46 11.59
C THR A 161 32.66 -39.33 11.52
N GLY A 162 32.09 -38.43 12.27
CA GLY A 162 30.69 -38.08 12.21
C GLY A 162 30.32 -37.42 10.87
N SER A 163 29.07 -37.04 10.73
CA SER A 163 28.60 -36.24 9.60
C SER A 163 27.79 -35.06 10.10
N PHE A 164 27.84 -33.96 9.37
CA PHE A 164 26.94 -32.83 9.62
C PHE A 164 25.50 -33.18 9.23
N PRO A 165 24.52 -32.64 9.94
CA PRO A 165 23.14 -32.68 9.48
C PRO A 165 23.00 -32.06 8.08
N GLU A 166 22.03 -32.54 7.28
CA GLU A 166 21.84 -32.08 5.87
C GLU A 166 21.63 -30.58 5.72
N ASN A 167 21.06 -29.92 6.73
CA ASN A 167 20.82 -28.49 6.75
C ASN A 167 22.06 -27.67 7.14
N ILE A 168 23.18 -28.28 7.55
CA ILE A 168 24.43 -27.60 7.90
C ILE A 168 25.42 -27.79 6.77
N LYS A 169 25.51 -26.79 5.89
CA LYS A 169 26.29 -26.89 4.64
C LYS A 169 27.45 -25.89 4.52
N ALA A 170 27.48 -24.86 5.35
CA ALA A 170 28.49 -23.82 5.30
C ALA A 170 29.18 -23.65 6.65
N ALA A 171 30.42 -23.14 6.64
CA ALA A 171 31.18 -22.84 7.84
C ALA A 171 30.44 -21.85 8.77
N VAL A 172 29.71 -20.90 8.20
CA VAL A 172 28.79 -19.98 8.88
C VAL A 172 27.53 -19.91 8.07
N GLN A 173 26.38 -20.07 8.71
CA GLN A 173 25.10 -19.93 8.05
C GLN A 173 24.04 -19.36 9.01
N TYR A 174 23.00 -18.76 8.43
CA TYR A 174 21.89 -18.21 9.17
C TYR A 174 20.78 -19.24 9.34
N GLY A 175 20.27 -19.36 10.58
CA GLY A 175 19.22 -20.32 10.94
C GLY A 175 17.87 -19.98 10.28
N LYS A 176 16.97 -20.96 10.26
CA LYS A 176 15.65 -20.83 9.59
C LYS A 176 14.78 -19.74 10.23
N ASN A 177 14.83 -19.58 11.56
CA ASN A 177 14.04 -18.59 12.27
C ASN A 177 14.45 -17.16 11.88
N LEU A 178 15.76 -16.89 11.77
CA LEU A 178 16.25 -15.60 11.30
C LEU A 178 15.83 -15.34 9.84
N GLN A 179 15.93 -16.35 8.97
CA GLN A 179 15.47 -16.23 7.59
C GLN A 179 13.97 -15.92 7.51
N ALA A 180 13.13 -16.59 8.31
CA ALA A 180 11.70 -16.33 8.38
C ALA A 180 11.40 -14.91 8.88
N MET A 181 12.11 -14.43 9.91
CA MET A 181 11.95 -13.06 10.41
C MET A 181 12.33 -12.02 9.36
N VAL A 182 13.42 -12.22 8.63
CA VAL A 182 13.86 -11.34 7.53
C VAL A 182 12.79 -11.26 6.43
N VAL A 183 12.23 -12.39 6.02
CA VAL A 183 11.17 -12.45 5.03
C VAL A 183 9.91 -11.74 5.55
N ALA A 184 9.52 -11.98 6.80
CA ALA A 184 8.35 -11.33 7.40
C ALA A 184 8.52 -9.80 7.47
N PHE A 185 9.69 -9.28 7.81
CA PHE A 185 9.95 -7.84 7.77
C PHE A 185 9.71 -7.26 6.38
N ASN A 186 10.23 -7.93 5.34
CA ASN A 186 10.12 -7.44 3.98
C ASN A 186 8.71 -7.56 3.40
N THR A 187 7.99 -8.66 3.68
CA THR A 187 6.66 -8.94 3.11
C THR A 187 5.54 -8.36 3.97
N VAL A 188 5.31 -8.91 5.16
CA VAL A 188 4.22 -8.50 6.05
C VAL A 188 4.47 -7.10 6.63
N GLY A 189 5.72 -6.82 7.04
CA GLY A 189 6.11 -5.53 7.60
C GLY A 189 6.31 -4.43 6.57
N ALA A 190 6.32 -4.74 5.28
CA ALA A 190 6.64 -3.81 4.18
C ALA A 190 7.97 -3.03 4.39
N VAL A 191 8.93 -3.63 5.11
CA VAL A 191 10.23 -3.04 5.41
C VAL A 191 11.16 -3.24 4.22
N GLY A 192 11.64 -2.14 3.63
CA GLY A 192 12.61 -2.19 2.54
C GLY A 192 13.92 -2.88 2.96
N ILE A 193 14.62 -3.50 2.01
CA ILE A 193 15.84 -4.30 2.27
C ILE A 193 16.91 -3.53 3.08
N ASN A 194 17.10 -2.24 2.77
CA ASN A 194 18.07 -1.41 3.50
C ASN A 194 17.64 -1.17 4.95
N HIS A 195 16.36 -0.87 5.18
CA HIS A 195 15.85 -0.71 6.55
C HIS A 195 15.88 -2.02 7.33
N ALA A 196 15.59 -3.16 6.69
CA ALA A 196 15.74 -4.47 7.32
C ALA A 196 17.21 -4.73 7.74
N HIS A 197 18.17 -4.37 6.89
CA HIS A 197 19.59 -4.42 7.23
C HIS A 197 19.93 -3.53 8.44
N GLU A 198 19.44 -2.28 8.47
CA GLU A 198 19.66 -1.36 9.58
C GLU A 198 19.06 -1.88 10.88
N ILE A 199 17.83 -2.38 10.87
CA ILE A 199 17.19 -2.98 12.06
C ILE A 199 17.99 -4.18 12.57
N LEU A 200 18.35 -5.09 11.68
CA LEU A 200 19.08 -6.30 12.06
C LEU A 200 20.47 -6.00 12.63
N SER A 201 21.18 -5.03 12.06
CA SER A 201 22.51 -4.66 12.51
C SER A 201 22.49 -3.81 13.78
N SER A 202 21.59 -2.83 13.89
CA SER A 202 21.59 -1.86 15.01
C SER A 202 20.81 -2.36 16.23
N VAL A 203 19.69 -3.06 16.03
CA VAL A 203 18.84 -3.53 17.14
C VAL A 203 19.25 -4.93 17.60
N PHE A 204 19.53 -5.83 16.65
CA PHE A 204 19.81 -7.23 16.94
C PHE A 204 21.31 -7.59 16.89
N ASN A 205 22.17 -6.64 16.51
CA ASN A 205 23.59 -6.86 16.29
C ASN A 205 23.89 -8.05 15.35
N ILE A 206 23.06 -8.24 14.32
CA ILE A 206 23.23 -9.28 13.30
C ILE A 206 23.72 -8.61 12.00
N PRO A 207 25.00 -8.76 11.61
CA PRO A 207 25.57 -8.08 10.44
C PRO A 207 25.15 -8.79 9.13
N LEU A 208 23.88 -8.67 8.76
CA LEU A 208 23.35 -9.27 7.54
C LEU A 208 23.51 -8.31 6.36
N ALA A 209 24.24 -8.71 5.32
CA ALA A 209 24.37 -7.90 4.12
C ALA A 209 23.03 -7.81 3.35
N THR A 210 22.75 -6.67 2.71
CA THR A 210 21.53 -6.44 1.91
C THR A 210 21.33 -7.49 0.81
N GLY A 211 22.42 -7.94 0.16
CA GLY A 211 22.38 -9.04 -0.80
C GLY A 211 21.94 -10.37 -0.20
N THR A 212 22.32 -10.64 1.06
CA THR A 212 21.87 -11.84 1.77
C THR A 212 20.37 -11.77 2.08
N ILE A 213 19.87 -10.60 2.51
CA ILE A 213 18.46 -10.36 2.75
C ILE A 213 17.67 -10.60 1.45
N LYS A 214 18.10 -9.99 0.34
CA LYS A 214 17.50 -10.21 -0.99
C LYS A 214 17.43 -11.70 -1.34
N ASN A 215 18.53 -12.43 -1.15
CA ASN A 215 18.57 -13.85 -1.47
C ASN A 215 17.63 -14.69 -0.58
N MET A 216 17.43 -14.30 0.68
CA MET A 216 16.46 -14.97 1.56
C MET A 216 15.03 -14.78 1.04
N VAL A 217 14.65 -13.55 0.68
CA VAL A 217 13.33 -13.24 0.10
C VAL A 217 13.12 -13.99 -1.22
N THR A 218 14.11 -13.98 -2.12
CA THR A 218 14.03 -14.68 -3.41
C THR A 218 13.86 -16.19 -3.22
N ARG A 219 14.63 -16.82 -2.33
CA ARG A 219 14.48 -18.27 -2.05
C ARG A 219 13.11 -18.60 -1.45
N CYS A 220 12.55 -17.73 -0.62
CA CYS A 220 11.20 -17.92 -0.11
C CYS A 220 10.17 -17.85 -1.24
N ALA A 221 10.28 -16.88 -2.15
CA ALA A 221 9.40 -16.77 -3.31
C ALA A 221 9.50 -18.01 -4.21
N GLU A 222 10.71 -18.52 -4.47
CA GLU A 222 10.94 -19.74 -5.23
C GLU A 222 10.30 -20.97 -4.55
N ALA A 223 10.42 -21.08 -3.23
CA ALA A 223 9.82 -22.18 -2.47
C ALA A 223 8.28 -22.13 -2.44
N LEU A 224 7.70 -20.95 -2.62
CA LEU A 224 6.25 -20.74 -2.66
C LEU A 224 5.65 -20.81 -4.07
N LYS A 225 6.46 -21.04 -5.10
CA LYS A 225 6.02 -21.03 -6.49
C LYS A 225 4.83 -21.97 -6.74
N ASP A 226 4.89 -23.20 -6.26
CA ASP A 226 3.79 -24.17 -6.43
C ASP A 226 2.51 -23.72 -5.70
N THR A 227 2.63 -23.04 -4.57
CA THR A 227 1.48 -22.48 -3.85
C THR A 227 0.87 -21.31 -4.63
N TYR A 228 1.71 -20.44 -5.18
CA TYR A 228 1.28 -19.34 -6.03
C TYR A 228 0.52 -19.84 -7.28
N GLU A 229 1.06 -20.86 -7.95
CA GLU A 229 0.39 -21.49 -9.09
C GLU A 229 -0.96 -22.14 -8.72
N ARG A 230 -1.05 -22.76 -7.52
CA ARG A 230 -2.33 -23.31 -7.04
C ARG A 230 -3.36 -22.20 -6.75
N ILE A 231 -2.94 -21.07 -6.23
CA ILE A 231 -3.82 -19.90 -6.03
C ILE A 231 -4.30 -19.40 -7.39
N HIS A 232 -3.41 -19.27 -8.38
CA HIS A 232 -3.78 -18.89 -9.74
C HIS A 232 -4.83 -19.84 -10.33
N LEU A 233 -4.58 -21.15 -10.29
CA LEU A 233 -5.53 -22.17 -10.77
C LEU A 233 -6.86 -22.11 -10.01
N LYS A 234 -6.85 -21.73 -8.74
CA LYS A 234 -8.07 -21.53 -7.97
C LYS A 234 -8.85 -20.32 -8.50
N MET A 235 -8.17 -19.19 -8.75
CA MET A 235 -8.81 -17.97 -9.24
C MET A 235 -9.59 -18.21 -10.55
N ILE A 236 -9.03 -18.94 -11.51
CA ILE A 236 -9.68 -19.20 -12.79
C ILE A 236 -10.88 -20.17 -12.70
N THR A 237 -11.09 -20.83 -11.57
CA THR A 237 -12.20 -21.75 -11.35
C THR A 237 -13.30 -21.20 -10.45
N LEU A 238 -13.18 -19.94 -10.03
CA LEU A 238 -14.19 -19.32 -9.14
C LEU A 238 -15.37 -18.78 -9.92
N GLY A 239 -16.56 -18.92 -9.33
CA GLY A 239 -17.80 -18.33 -9.87
C GLY A 239 -17.92 -16.81 -9.65
N LEU A 240 -17.06 -16.20 -8.83
CA LEU A 240 -17.00 -14.77 -8.61
C LEU A 240 -15.56 -14.36 -8.26
N VAL A 241 -15.04 -13.37 -8.99
CA VAL A 241 -13.70 -12.81 -8.78
C VAL A 241 -13.77 -11.30 -8.69
N HIS A 242 -13.17 -10.74 -7.65
CA HIS A 242 -12.94 -9.31 -7.53
C HIS A 242 -11.63 -8.94 -8.23
N CYS A 243 -11.69 -7.95 -9.10
CA CYS A 243 -10.54 -7.50 -9.87
C CYS A 243 -10.28 -6.01 -9.64
N ASP A 244 -9.01 -5.64 -9.54
CA ASP A 244 -8.55 -4.26 -9.40
C ASP A 244 -7.11 -4.13 -9.89
N GLU A 245 -6.62 -2.92 -10.17
CA GLU A 245 -5.23 -2.65 -10.50
C GLU A 245 -4.71 -1.48 -9.68
N THR A 246 -3.46 -1.61 -9.26
CA THR A 246 -2.76 -0.50 -8.63
C THR A 246 -1.41 -0.24 -9.30
N GLY A 247 -1.07 1.04 -9.44
CA GLY A 247 0.21 1.44 -9.99
C GLY A 247 1.35 1.24 -8.98
N THR A 248 2.46 0.71 -9.45
CA THR A 248 3.71 0.60 -8.70
C THR A 248 4.88 1.12 -9.51
N CYS A 249 6.01 1.37 -8.86
CA CYS A 249 7.23 1.80 -9.54
C CYS A 249 8.31 0.73 -9.38
N VAL A 250 8.81 0.24 -10.50
CA VAL A 250 9.92 -0.72 -10.55
C VAL A 250 11.03 -0.11 -11.40
N ASP A 251 12.21 0.08 -10.82
CA ASP A 251 13.38 0.68 -11.48
C ASP A 251 13.07 2.02 -12.18
N GLY A 252 12.29 2.89 -11.52
CA GLY A 252 11.90 4.19 -12.05
C GLY A 252 10.81 4.15 -13.14
N LYS A 253 10.30 2.96 -13.49
CA LYS A 253 9.23 2.79 -14.48
C LYS A 253 7.93 2.43 -13.79
N THR A 254 6.82 3.00 -14.29
CA THR A 254 5.48 2.62 -13.84
C THR A 254 5.17 1.20 -14.29
N CYS A 255 4.81 0.36 -13.35
CA CYS A 255 4.25 -0.97 -13.56
C CYS A 255 2.89 -1.05 -12.87
N TRP A 256 2.11 -2.06 -13.19
CA TRP A 256 0.78 -2.28 -12.64
C TRP A 256 0.72 -3.64 -11.97
N VAL A 257 0.17 -3.64 -10.77
CA VAL A 257 -0.17 -4.87 -10.07
C VAL A 257 -1.64 -5.14 -10.36
N HIS A 258 -1.90 -6.22 -11.08
CA HIS A 258 -3.25 -6.72 -11.31
C HIS A 258 -3.61 -7.65 -10.18
N LEU A 259 -4.76 -7.42 -9.57
CA LEU A 259 -5.28 -8.17 -8.44
C LEU A 259 -6.49 -8.98 -8.88
N ALA A 260 -6.54 -10.24 -8.47
CA ALA A 260 -7.72 -11.08 -8.52
C ALA A 260 -7.92 -11.71 -7.14
N SER A 261 -9.13 -11.63 -6.56
CA SER A 261 -9.39 -12.12 -5.21
C SER A 261 -10.80 -12.64 -5.02
N ASP A 262 -10.96 -13.52 -4.03
CA ASP A 262 -12.23 -13.92 -3.41
C ASP A 262 -12.18 -13.69 -1.89
N GLN A 263 -12.96 -14.43 -1.11
CA GLN A 263 -12.97 -14.34 0.36
C GLN A 263 -11.72 -14.95 0.99
N ASP A 264 -11.11 -15.95 0.35
CA ASP A 264 -10.07 -16.79 0.92
C ASP A 264 -8.71 -16.55 0.30
N TYR A 265 -8.67 -16.12 -0.97
CA TYR A 265 -7.45 -16.04 -1.76
C TYR A 265 -7.28 -14.69 -2.43
N THR A 266 -6.02 -14.28 -2.58
CA THR A 266 -5.62 -13.11 -3.36
C THR A 266 -4.45 -13.49 -4.26
N TYR A 267 -4.62 -13.27 -5.54
CA TYR A 267 -3.59 -13.43 -6.56
C TYR A 267 -3.14 -12.07 -7.06
N LEU A 268 -1.84 -11.86 -7.16
CA LEU A 268 -1.24 -10.61 -7.63
C LEU A 268 -0.27 -10.91 -8.77
N ALA A 269 -0.44 -10.22 -9.88
CA ALA A 269 0.48 -10.27 -11.01
C ALA A 269 0.98 -8.88 -11.39
N ILE A 270 2.24 -8.76 -11.79
CA ILE A 270 2.84 -7.47 -12.16
C ILE A 270 3.04 -7.44 -13.68
N ASN A 271 2.59 -6.34 -14.31
CA ASN A 271 2.81 -6.06 -15.72
C ASN A 271 3.18 -4.59 -15.94
N GLN A 272 3.87 -4.29 -17.06
CA GLN A 272 4.17 -2.90 -17.44
C GLN A 272 2.92 -2.16 -17.96
N LYS A 273 1.93 -2.89 -18.43
CA LYS A 273 0.70 -2.35 -18.99
C LYS A 273 -0.44 -2.51 -17.99
N ARG A 274 -1.31 -1.50 -17.93
CA ARG A 274 -2.56 -1.54 -17.18
C ARG A 274 -3.71 -2.14 -17.98
N ASP A 275 -3.69 -1.92 -19.31
CA ASP A 275 -4.76 -2.25 -20.24
C ASP A 275 -5.06 -3.76 -20.32
N GLN A 276 -5.97 -4.14 -21.23
CA GLN A 276 -6.34 -5.53 -21.45
C GLN A 276 -5.12 -6.44 -21.64
N ALA A 277 -4.07 -5.98 -22.35
CA ALA A 277 -2.87 -6.79 -22.54
C ALA A 277 -2.13 -7.09 -21.22
N GLY A 278 -2.19 -6.18 -20.23
CA GLY A 278 -1.66 -6.43 -18.90
C GLY A 278 -2.53 -7.41 -18.11
N MET A 279 -3.86 -7.28 -18.22
CA MET A 279 -4.83 -8.18 -17.60
C MET A 279 -4.73 -9.60 -18.20
N ASP A 280 -4.62 -9.72 -19.53
CA ASP A 280 -4.43 -10.99 -20.21
C ASP A 280 -3.12 -11.69 -19.79
N ALA A 281 -2.06 -10.90 -19.58
CA ALA A 281 -0.78 -11.41 -19.10
C ALA A 281 -0.82 -11.87 -17.62
N ALA A 282 -1.78 -11.39 -16.83
CA ALA A 282 -2.05 -11.91 -15.48
C ALA A 282 -2.74 -13.28 -15.49
N ASP A 283 -3.24 -13.67 -16.66
CA ASP A 283 -3.76 -15.01 -16.99
C ASP A 283 -4.90 -15.50 -16.08
N VAL A 284 -5.73 -14.58 -15.57
CA VAL A 284 -6.93 -14.90 -14.79
C VAL A 284 -8.19 -14.59 -15.59
N LEU A 285 -8.36 -13.34 -16.01
CA LEU A 285 -9.58 -12.88 -16.67
C LEU A 285 -9.93 -13.61 -17.96
N PRO A 286 -8.95 -14.04 -18.82
CA PRO A 286 -9.26 -14.82 -20.02
C PRO A 286 -9.93 -16.17 -19.75
N HIS A 287 -9.86 -16.66 -18.51
CA HIS A 287 -10.36 -17.97 -18.11
C HIS A 287 -11.59 -17.91 -17.19
N VAL A 288 -11.98 -16.73 -16.73
CA VAL A 288 -13.19 -16.55 -15.92
C VAL A 288 -14.40 -16.45 -16.82
N HIS A 289 -15.47 -17.21 -16.53
CA HIS A 289 -16.71 -17.25 -17.32
C HIS A 289 -17.95 -16.86 -16.54
N ASP A 290 -17.83 -16.61 -15.23
CA ASP A 290 -18.96 -16.29 -14.37
C ASP A 290 -19.04 -14.78 -14.05
N ILE A 291 -18.78 -14.38 -12.82
CA ILE A 291 -18.94 -12.99 -12.37
C ILE A 291 -17.60 -12.36 -12.07
N ILE A 292 -17.35 -11.17 -12.64
CA ILE A 292 -16.23 -10.31 -12.27
C ILE A 292 -16.75 -9.02 -11.62
N VAL A 293 -16.14 -8.63 -10.50
CA VAL A 293 -16.44 -7.38 -9.79
C VAL A 293 -15.28 -6.41 -10.02
N HIS A 294 -15.55 -5.23 -10.58
CA HIS A 294 -14.50 -4.28 -10.96
C HIS A 294 -14.95 -2.80 -10.84
N ASP A 295 -14.05 -1.86 -11.10
CA ASP A 295 -14.22 -0.40 -10.96
C ASP A 295 -14.85 0.30 -12.16
N CYS A 296 -15.45 -0.42 -13.11
CA CYS A 296 -15.99 0.10 -14.37
C CYS A 296 -14.94 0.59 -15.38
N TRP A 297 -13.66 0.31 -15.20
CA TRP A 297 -12.68 0.73 -16.19
C TRP A 297 -12.91 0.03 -17.53
N ASP A 298 -12.72 0.76 -18.63
CA ASP A 298 -13.06 0.35 -20.01
C ASP A 298 -12.49 -1.00 -20.42
N SER A 299 -11.28 -1.35 -19.95
CA SER A 299 -10.62 -2.61 -20.30
C SER A 299 -11.37 -3.85 -19.83
N TYR A 300 -12.11 -3.79 -18.72
CA TYR A 300 -12.89 -4.93 -18.24
C TYR A 300 -14.05 -5.27 -19.16
N TRP A 301 -14.70 -4.28 -19.77
CA TRP A 301 -15.85 -4.48 -20.66
C TRP A 301 -15.50 -5.22 -21.96
N LYS A 302 -14.22 -5.48 -22.22
CA LYS A 302 -13.77 -6.25 -23.36
C LYS A 302 -13.91 -7.77 -23.14
N TYR A 303 -14.10 -8.21 -21.89
CA TYR A 303 -14.40 -9.60 -21.55
C TYR A 303 -15.91 -9.84 -21.63
N GLN A 304 -16.39 -10.25 -22.80
CA GLN A 304 -17.84 -10.34 -23.08
C GLN A 304 -18.52 -11.61 -22.58
N ASP A 305 -17.73 -12.65 -22.26
CA ASP A 305 -18.23 -13.94 -21.81
C ASP A 305 -18.41 -14.04 -20.29
N VAL A 306 -18.42 -12.88 -19.59
CA VAL A 306 -18.56 -12.79 -18.14
C VAL A 306 -19.72 -11.89 -17.76
N THR A 307 -20.26 -12.09 -16.57
CA THR A 307 -21.21 -11.13 -15.95
C THR A 307 -20.44 -10.06 -15.19
N HIS A 308 -20.65 -8.80 -15.59
CA HIS A 308 -20.02 -7.65 -14.94
C HIS A 308 -20.79 -7.20 -13.73
N ALA A 309 -20.15 -7.10 -12.58
CA ALA A 309 -20.66 -6.46 -11.37
C ALA A 309 -19.76 -5.28 -11.00
N ILE A 310 -20.39 -4.18 -10.55
CA ILE A 310 -19.67 -2.96 -10.21
C ILE A 310 -19.26 -2.99 -8.74
N CYS A 311 -18.02 -2.63 -8.45
CA CYS A 311 -17.52 -2.52 -7.09
C CYS A 311 -18.24 -1.34 -6.37
N CYS A 312 -19.02 -1.65 -5.33
CA CYS A 312 -19.77 -0.66 -4.56
C CYS A 312 -18.86 0.39 -3.88
N ALA A 313 -17.62 0.03 -3.51
CA ALA A 313 -16.68 0.98 -2.94
C ALA A 313 -16.29 2.07 -3.96
N HIS A 314 -16.06 1.70 -5.21
CA HIS A 314 -15.77 2.67 -6.28
C HIS A 314 -16.99 3.53 -6.62
N LEU A 315 -18.19 2.96 -6.64
CA LEU A 315 -19.44 3.74 -6.79
C LEU A 315 -19.59 4.79 -5.69
N LEU A 316 -19.33 4.42 -4.43
CA LEU A 316 -19.37 5.36 -3.32
C LEU A 316 -18.32 6.47 -3.47
N TRP A 317 -17.13 6.16 -3.97
CA TRP A 317 -16.11 7.18 -4.22
C TRP A 317 -16.51 8.14 -5.34
N GLU A 318 -17.14 7.65 -6.41
CA GLU A 318 -17.65 8.50 -7.48
C GLU A 318 -18.78 9.41 -7.00
N LEU A 319 -19.73 8.86 -6.26
CA LEU A 319 -20.83 9.63 -5.66
C LEU A 319 -20.31 10.71 -4.70
N ASN A 320 -19.33 10.37 -3.86
CA ASN A 320 -18.67 11.34 -3.00
C ASN A 320 -17.96 12.44 -3.81
N GLY A 321 -17.31 12.06 -4.91
CA GLY A 321 -16.70 13.01 -5.83
C GLY A 321 -17.71 13.97 -6.46
N VAL A 322 -18.91 13.50 -6.78
CA VAL A 322 -20.00 14.35 -7.26
C VAL A 322 -20.45 15.33 -6.19
N ILE A 323 -20.70 14.85 -4.96
CA ILE A 323 -21.11 15.70 -3.82
C ILE A 323 -20.05 16.76 -3.49
N GLU A 324 -18.76 16.40 -3.52
CA GLU A 324 -17.67 17.34 -3.24
C GLU A 324 -17.53 18.44 -4.33
N ASN A 325 -17.83 18.11 -5.57
CA ASN A 325 -17.69 19.04 -6.71
C ASN A 325 -18.96 19.85 -6.99
N HIS A 326 -20.12 19.37 -6.56
CA HIS A 326 -21.43 19.97 -6.81
C HIS A 326 -22.26 20.04 -5.52
N PRO A 327 -21.81 20.78 -4.49
CA PRO A 327 -22.49 20.86 -3.19
C PRO A 327 -23.90 21.47 -3.29
N GLU A 328 -24.22 22.14 -4.39
CA GLU A 328 -25.53 22.72 -4.67
C GLU A 328 -26.58 21.66 -5.10
N GLN A 329 -26.17 20.42 -5.36
CA GLN A 329 -27.06 19.32 -5.79
C GLN A 329 -27.45 18.37 -4.67
N THR A 330 -27.00 18.63 -3.44
CA THR A 330 -27.28 17.79 -2.24
C THR A 330 -28.48 18.28 -1.44
#